data_3d070f6424a2469fa8cf2e90b603e5c2
#
_entry.id   3d070f6424a2469fa8cf2e90b603e5c2
#
_cell.length_a   1.000
_cell.length_b   1.000
_cell.length_c   1.000
_cell.angle_alpha   90.00
_cell.angle_beta   90.00
_cell.angle_gamma   90.00
#
_symmetry.space_group_name_H-M   'P 1'
#
loop_
_entity.id
_entity.type
_entity.pdbx_description
1 polymer ?
#
loop_
_entity_poly.entity_id
_entity_poly.type
_entity_poly.pdbx_seq_one_letter_code
_entity_poly.pdbx_strand_id
1 'polypeptide(L)'
;MTTDTQTQPSSDPRYPVGRFHKPEVVEVAAIEEGLNTLENLPQRLRNAVSDLNDTQLATPYREGGWTLQQTVNHVADSHMNAYIRMKLALTEDAPVIRTYEEALWAELSDGKNAPVEWSLQLLDALHSRWVMLLRSLDDKQWQRTFVHPEHGPVTLQTGLVMYDWHSRHHLAHITSLRQAKGW
;
A
#
# COMPACT_ATOMS: atom_id res chain seq x y z
N MET A 1 -22.62 17.66 17.38
CA MET A 1 -21.20 17.89 17.74
C MET A 1 -20.40 16.67 17.29
N THR A 2 -19.88 16.73 16.09
CA THR A 2 -19.06 15.68 15.49
C THR A 2 -17.65 15.87 16.01
N THR A 3 -17.18 14.94 16.84
CA THR A 3 -15.78 14.89 17.28
C THR A 3 -14.93 14.38 16.12
N ASP A 4 -14.30 15.31 15.45
CA ASP A 4 -13.23 15.05 14.47
C ASP A 4 -12.04 14.46 15.22
N THR A 5 -11.92 13.14 15.22
CA THR A 5 -10.80 12.44 15.82
C THR A 5 -9.63 12.51 14.84
N GLN A 6 -8.98 13.66 14.79
CA GLN A 6 -7.66 13.78 14.15
C GLN A 6 -6.70 12.84 14.88
N THR A 7 -6.41 11.71 14.28
CA THR A 7 -5.38 10.78 14.74
C THR A 7 -4.06 11.52 14.73
N GLN A 8 -3.53 11.85 15.92
CA GLN A 8 -2.18 12.44 16.03
C GLN A 8 -1.15 11.47 15.41
N PRO A 9 -0.16 11.97 14.66
CA PRO A 9 0.85 11.11 14.08
C PRO A 9 1.54 10.33 15.18
N SER A 10 1.66 9.01 14.99
CA SER A 10 2.33 8.11 15.94
C SER A 10 3.79 8.53 16.11
N SER A 11 4.28 8.59 17.35
CA SER A 11 5.71 8.80 17.64
C SER A 11 6.59 7.62 17.24
N ASP A 12 6.01 6.47 16.89
CA ASP A 12 6.73 5.27 16.43
C ASP A 12 6.95 5.35 14.91
N PRO A 13 8.20 5.51 14.44
CA PRO A 13 8.50 5.61 13.01
C PRO A 13 8.16 4.35 12.20
N ARG A 14 7.89 3.22 12.89
CA ARG A 14 7.41 2.00 12.23
C ARG A 14 5.95 2.10 11.80
N TYR A 15 5.16 2.96 12.46
CA TYR A 15 3.73 3.11 12.24
C TYR A 15 3.33 4.59 12.19
N PRO A 16 3.82 5.34 11.20
CA PRO A 16 3.62 6.79 11.15
C PRO A 16 2.15 7.21 11.04
N VAL A 17 1.28 6.31 10.57
CA VAL A 17 -0.18 6.50 10.48
C VAL A 17 -0.95 5.58 11.45
N GLY A 18 -0.28 5.02 12.45
CA GLY A 18 -0.86 4.00 13.33
C GLY A 18 -0.86 2.60 12.70
N ARG A 19 -1.30 1.60 13.48
CA ARG A 19 -1.44 0.21 13.02
C ARG A 19 -2.74 0.03 12.26
N PHE A 20 -2.76 -0.91 11.33
CA PHE A 20 -4.00 -1.34 10.68
C PHE A 20 -4.88 -2.08 11.70
N HIS A 21 -6.15 -1.68 11.73
CA HIS A 21 -7.19 -2.38 12.47
C HIS A 21 -8.25 -2.83 11.46
N LYS A 22 -8.42 -4.16 11.35
CA LYS A 22 -9.44 -4.73 10.45
C LYS A 22 -10.82 -4.27 10.94
N PRO A 23 -11.61 -3.55 10.11
CA PRO A 23 -12.95 -3.14 10.49
C PRO A 23 -13.89 -4.37 10.55
N GLU A 24 -14.87 -4.36 11.45
CA GLU A 24 -15.93 -5.37 11.48
C GLU A 24 -16.89 -5.18 10.30
N VAL A 25 -17.18 -3.93 9.96
CA VAL A 25 -18.00 -3.52 8.82
C VAL A 25 -17.23 -2.50 8.02
N VAL A 26 -17.24 -2.65 6.70
CA VAL A 26 -16.66 -1.66 5.78
C VAL A 26 -17.77 -0.77 5.26
N GLU A 27 -17.71 0.51 5.64
CA GLU A 27 -18.67 1.52 5.17
C GLU A 27 -18.39 1.93 3.72
N VAL A 28 -19.42 2.34 2.99
CA VAL A 28 -19.30 2.79 1.59
C VAL A 28 -18.30 3.94 1.47
N ALA A 29 -18.28 4.85 2.43
CA ALA A 29 -17.33 5.95 2.46
C ALA A 29 -15.86 5.47 2.50
N ALA A 30 -15.58 4.39 3.23
CA ALA A 30 -14.23 3.79 3.29
C ALA A 30 -13.82 3.13 1.96
N ILE A 31 -14.79 2.59 1.21
CA ILE A 31 -14.54 2.07 -0.15
C ILE A 31 -14.12 3.22 -1.08
N GLU A 32 -14.87 4.32 -1.09
CA GLU A 32 -14.55 5.49 -1.92
C GLU A 32 -13.21 6.12 -1.53
N GLU A 33 -12.92 6.22 -0.24
CA GLU A 33 -11.61 6.71 0.25
C GLU A 33 -10.47 5.80 -0.24
N GLY A 34 -10.64 4.48 -0.12
CA GLY A 34 -9.65 3.51 -0.58
C GLY A 34 -9.42 3.57 -2.10
N LEU A 35 -10.48 3.71 -2.89
CA LEU A 35 -10.38 3.89 -4.34
C LEU A 35 -9.62 5.18 -4.69
N ASN A 36 -9.96 6.29 -4.03
CA ASN A 36 -9.28 7.57 -4.22
C ASN A 36 -7.80 7.52 -3.80
N THR A 37 -7.50 6.81 -2.71
CA THR A 37 -6.10 6.60 -2.28
C THR A 37 -5.32 5.82 -3.33
N LEU A 38 -5.84 4.69 -3.82
CA LEU A 38 -5.18 3.91 -4.86
C LEU A 38 -4.99 4.72 -6.15
N GLU A 39 -6.01 5.46 -6.57
CA GLU A 39 -5.96 6.28 -7.79
C GLU A 39 -4.85 7.33 -7.75
N ASN A 40 -4.62 7.94 -6.59
CA ASN A 40 -3.69 9.05 -6.43
C ASN A 40 -2.30 8.62 -5.93
N LEU A 41 -2.14 7.40 -5.42
CA LEU A 41 -0.89 6.96 -4.80
C LEU A 41 0.34 7.07 -5.72
N PRO A 42 0.29 6.63 -7.00
CA PRO A 42 1.46 6.70 -7.86
C PRO A 42 2.00 8.12 -8.00
N GLN A 43 1.10 9.09 -8.23
CA GLN A 43 1.50 10.50 -8.34
C GLN A 43 2.00 11.06 -7.00
N ARG A 44 1.39 10.68 -5.89
CA ARG A 44 1.84 11.12 -4.55
C ARG A 44 3.22 10.56 -4.20
N LEU A 45 3.51 9.30 -4.52
CA LEU A 45 4.83 8.70 -4.36
C LEU A 45 5.85 9.40 -5.26
N ARG A 46 5.51 9.63 -6.54
CA ARG A 46 6.37 10.37 -7.48
C ARG A 46 6.74 11.74 -6.91
N ASN A 47 5.75 12.49 -6.45
CA ASN A 47 5.99 13.82 -5.85
C ASN A 47 6.86 13.73 -4.58
N ALA A 48 6.71 12.64 -3.81
CA ALA A 48 7.48 12.46 -2.58
C ALA A 48 8.96 12.12 -2.80
N VAL A 49 9.35 11.68 -4.02
CA VAL A 49 10.73 11.25 -4.29
C VAL A 49 11.38 11.97 -5.47
N SER A 50 10.66 12.83 -6.23
CA SER A 50 11.11 13.39 -7.50
C SER A 50 12.35 14.30 -7.41
N ASP A 51 12.58 14.92 -6.27
CA ASP A 51 13.68 15.86 -5.99
C ASP A 51 14.76 15.25 -5.09
N LEU A 52 14.64 13.96 -4.75
CA LEU A 52 15.63 13.26 -3.94
C LEU A 52 16.78 12.73 -4.82
N ASN A 53 18.00 12.94 -4.35
CA ASN A 53 19.18 12.34 -4.96
C ASN A 53 19.43 10.91 -4.45
N ASP A 54 20.38 10.19 -5.07
CA ASP A 54 20.69 8.80 -4.76
C ASP A 54 21.06 8.58 -3.29
N THR A 55 21.79 9.52 -2.66
CA THR A 55 22.14 9.43 -1.24
C THR A 55 20.90 9.53 -0.35
N GLN A 56 19.97 10.40 -0.70
CA GLN A 56 18.71 10.56 0.01
C GLN A 56 17.81 9.33 -0.18
N LEU A 57 17.72 8.81 -1.40
CA LEU A 57 16.97 7.57 -1.70
C LEU A 57 17.57 6.35 -0.98
N ALA A 58 18.88 6.30 -0.79
CA ALA A 58 19.57 5.26 -0.03
C ALA A 58 19.48 5.42 1.50
N THR A 59 18.82 6.48 2.00
CA THR A 59 18.69 6.70 3.44
C THR A 59 17.54 5.87 4.00
N PRO A 60 17.77 5.07 5.07
CA PRO A 60 16.71 4.35 5.76
C PRO A 60 15.70 5.29 6.43
N TYR A 61 14.40 4.97 6.34
CA TYR A 61 13.35 5.80 6.97
C TYR A 61 13.42 5.76 8.53
N ARG A 62 14.09 4.76 9.08
CA ARG A 62 14.48 4.64 10.51
C ARG A 62 15.71 3.77 10.64
N GLU A 63 16.33 3.71 11.82
CA GLU A 63 17.41 2.77 12.12
C GLU A 63 16.95 1.31 11.90
N GLY A 64 17.71 0.54 11.13
CA GLY A 64 17.40 -0.83 10.73
C GLY A 64 16.15 -0.99 9.87
N GLY A 65 15.60 0.10 9.33
CA GLY A 65 14.51 0.09 8.38
C GLY A 65 14.98 0.02 6.93
N TRP A 66 14.03 -0.10 6.00
CA TRP A 66 14.30 -0.02 4.56
C TRP A 66 14.71 1.40 4.15
N THR A 67 15.49 1.50 3.10
CA THR A 67 15.76 2.77 2.43
C THR A 67 14.48 3.30 1.77
N LEU A 68 14.46 4.59 1.42
CA LEU A 68 13.33 5.16 0.68
C LEU A 68 13.15 4.45 -0.66
N GLN A 69 14.25 4.10 -1.34
CA GLN A 69 14.24 3.31 -2.58
C GLN A 69 13.59 1.94 -2.38
N GLN A 70 14.02 1.17 -1.38
CA GLN A 70 13.41 -0.13 -1.03
C GLN A 70 11.92 0.02 -0.69
N THR A 71 11.55 1.11 0.00
CA THR A 71 10.15 1.37 0.35
C THR A 71 9.28 1.56 -0.90
N VAL A 72 9.74 2.34 -1.89
CA VAL A 72 9.01 2.52 -3.16
C VAL A 72 8.91 1.21 -3.95
N ASN A 73 10.02 0.46 -4.04
CA ASN A 73 10.05 -0.82 -4.74
C ASN A 73 9.13 -1.86 -4.07
N HIS A 74 9.12 -1.91 -2.72
CA HIS A 74 8.19 -2.75 -1.96
C HIS A 74 6.72 -2.41 -2.20
N VAL A 75 6.36 -1.14 -2.31
CA VAL A 75 4.97 -0.76 -2.63
C VAL A 75 4.54 -1.36 -3.96
N ALA A 76 5.40 -1.33 -4.98
CA ALA A 76 5.09 -1.94 -6.28
C ALA A 76 4.88 -3.46 -6.16
N ASP A 77 5.76 -4.16 -5.47
CA ASP A 77 5.65 -5.61 -5.24
C ASP A 77 4.38 -5.98 -4.47
N SER A 78 4.11 -5.27 -3.39
CA SER A 78 2.94 -5.52 -2.54
C SER A 78 1.63 -5.26 -3.28
N HIS A 79 1.53 -4.16 -4.02
CA HIS A 79 0.32 -3.81 -4.76
C HIS A 79 0.08 -4.72 -5.97
N MET A 80 1.13 -5.21 -6.62
CA MET A 80 1.03 -6.25 -7.65
C MET A 80 0.46 -7.54 -7.08
N ASN A 81 0.96 -8.01 -5.93
CA ASN A 81 0.42 -9.17 -5.24
C ASN A 81 -1.05 -8.98 -4.85
N ALA A 82 -1.43 -7.81 -4.34
CA ALA A 82 -2.80 -7.50 -3.99
C ALA A 82 -3.75 -7.55 -5.18
N TYR A 83 -3.36 -6.93 -6.30
CA TYR A 83 -4.13 -6.96 -7.54
C TYR A 83 -4.37 -8.39 -8.02
N ILE A 84 -3.34 -9.25 -8.00
CA ILE A 84 -3.47 -10.66 -8.36
C ILE A 84 -4.44 -11.37 -7.40
N ARG A 85 -4.29 -11.20 -6.08
CA ARG A 85 -5.15 -11.81 -5.06
C ARG A 85 -6.62 -11.42 -5.24
N MET A 86 -6.90 -10.14 -5.52
CA MET A 86 -8.27 -9.68 -5.78
C MET A 86 -8.84 -10.26 -7.07
N LYS A 87 -8.06 -10.41 -8.13
CA LYS A 87 -8.50 -11.07 -9.35
C LYS A 87 -8.80 -12.55 -9.14
N LEU A 88 -7.97 -13.25 -8.38
CA LEU A 88 -8.24 -14.65 -8.00
C LEU A 88 -9.56 -14.77 -7.23
N ALA A 89 -9.80 -13.90 -6.24
CA ALA A 89 -11.05 -13.88 -5.49
C ALA A 89 -12.28 -13.63 -6.37
N LEU A 90 -12.16 -12.88 -7.47
CA LEU A 90 -13.24 -12.62 -8.42
C LEU A 90 -13.52 -13.80 -9.36
N THR A 91 -12.55 -14.68 -9.59
CA THR A 91 -12.62 -15.74 -10.60
C THR A 91 -12.66 -17.15 -10.01
N GLU A 92 -12.29 -17.31 -8.74
CA GLU A 92 -12.23 -18.60 -8.05
C GLU A 92 -13.05 -18.55 -6.76
N ASP A 93 -13.46 -19.71 -6.20
CA ASP A 93 -14.22 -19.78 -4.96
C ASP A 93 -13.29 -19.79 -3.75
N ALA A 94 -13.23 -18.66 -3.04
CA ALA A 94 -12.41 -18.42 -1.85
C ALA A 94 -10.97 -19.00 -1.94
N PRO A 95 -10.19 -18.64 -2.97
CA PRO A 95 -8.86 -19.21 -3.18
C PRO A 95 -7.93 -18.92 -2.02
N VAL A 96 -7.11 -19.91 -1.65
CA VAL A 96 -6.01 -19.70 -0.71
C VAL A 96 -4.87 -19.00 -1.45
N ILE A 97 -4.53 -17.79 -1.01
CA ILE A 97 -3.46 -17.01 -1.63
C ILE A 97 -2.08 -17.43 -1.12
N ARG A 98 -1.06 -17.18 -1.93
CA ARG A 98 0.32 -17.35 -1.51
C ARG A 98 0.83 -16.09 -0.82
N THR A 99 1.48 -16.28 0.34
CA THR A 99 2.28 -15.23 1.01
C THR A 99 3.69 -15.19 0.43
N TYR A 100 4.41 -14.14 0.73
CA TYR A 100 5.83 -13.98 0.40
C TYR A 100 6.53 -13.26 1.56
N GLU A 101 7.84 -13.45 1.66
CA GLU A 101 8.69 -12.84 2.68
C GLU A 101 9.11 -11.43 2.21
N GLU A 102 8.36 -10.41 2.61
CA GLU A 102 8.57 -9.02 2.14
C GLU A 102 9.99 -8.52 2.44
N ALA A 103 10.51 -8.89 3.63
CA ALA A 103 11.87 -8.51 4.02
C ALA A 103 12.93 -9.16 3.11
N LEU A 104 12.73 -10.40 2.67
CA LEU A 104 13.65 -11.07 1.76
C LEU A 104 13.53 -10.50 0.34
N TRP A 105 12.32 -10.14 -0.10
CA TRP A 105 12.14 -9.50 -1.41
C TRP A 105 12.82 -8.14 -1.46
N ALA A 106 12.70 -7.34 -0.41
CA ALA A 106 13.36 -6.04 -0.32
C ALA A 106 14.90 -6.14 -0.34
N GLU A 107 15.47 -7.32 -0.03
CA GLU A 107 16.91 -7.61 -0.09
C GLU A 107 17.38 -8.12 -1.47
N LEU A 108 16.47 -8.44 -2.38
CA LEU A 108 16.83 -8.83 -3.74
C LEU A 108 17.43 -7.63 -4.50
N SER A 109 18.12 -7.94 -5.60
CA SER A 109 18.85 -6.93 -6.38
C SER A 109 17.95 -5.81 -6.89
N ASP A 110 16.77 -6.15 -7.36
CA ASP A 110 15.75 -5.18 -7.83
C ASP A 110 15.13 -4.41 -6.66
N GLY A 111 14.81 -5.06 -5.54
CA GLY A 111 14.33 -4.39 -4.34
C GLY A 111 15.29 -3.31 -3.84
N LYS A 112 16.61 -3.60 -3.88
CA LYS A 112 17.65 -2.69 -3.41
C LYS A 112 18.08 -1.64 -4.42
N ASN A 113 18.18 -2.01 -5.71
CA ASN A 113 18.96 -1.24 -6.69
C ASN A 113 18.13 -0.77 -7.90
N ALA A 114 16.89 -1.27 -8.09
CA ALA A 114 16.06 -0.78 -9.18
C ALA A 114 15.77 0.72 -9.00
N PRO A 115 15.98 1.54 -10.04
CA PRO A 115 15.56 2.94 -10.00
C PRO A 115 14.10 3.06 -9.60
N VAL A 116 13.77 3.95 -8.67
CA VAL A 116 12.39 4.17 -8.19
C VAL A 116 11.41 4.46 -9.33
N GLU A 117 11.89 5.04 -10.41
CA GLU A 117 11.08 5.35 -11.60
C GLU A 117 10.45 4.10 -12.22
N TRP A 118 11.13 2.94 -12.21
CA TRP A 118 10.57 1.70 -12.75
C TRP A 118 9.38 1.22 -11.91
N SER A 119 9.47 1.30 -10.59
CA SER A 119 8.38 0.96 -9.69
C SER A 119 7.23 1.96 -9.78
N LEU A 120 7.53 3.25 -9.96
CA LEU A 120 6.51 4.29 -10.17
C LEU A 120 5.75 4.07 -11.48
N GLN A 121 6.42 3.75 -12.58
CA GLN A 121 5.76 3.41 -13.86
C GLN A 121 4.91 2.15 -13.77
N LEU A 122 5.40 1.12 -13.06
CA LEU A 122 4.63 -0.09 -12.78
C LEU A 122 3.35 0.24 -11.99
N LEU A 123 3.46 1.06 -10.93
CA LEU A 123 2.33 1.49 -10.12
C LEU A 123 1.32 2.33 -10.91
N ASP A 124 1.77 3.23 -11.78
CA ASP A 124 0.88 4.03 -12.66
C ASP A 124 -0.04 3.12 -13.49
N ALA A 125 0.53 2.14 -14.19
CA ALA A 125 -0.23 1.21 -15.03
C ALA A 125 -1.07 0.23 -14.19
N LEU A 126 -0.51 -0.29 -13.10
CA LEU A 126 -1.17 -1.24 -12.21
C LEU A 126 -2.40 -0.61 -11.55
N HIS A 127 -2.25 0.57 -10.95
CA HIS A 127 -3.32 1.26 -10.24
C HIS A 127 -4.44 1.71 -11.18
N SER A 128 -4.10 2.20 -12.38
CA SER A 128 -5.11 2.52 -13.40
C SER A 128 -6.01 1.31 -13.71
N ARG A 129 -5.40 0.13 -13.89
CA ARG A 129 -6.15 -1.10 -14.14
C ARG A 129 -6.87 -1.60 -12.88
N TRP A 130 -6.27 -1.48 -11.72
CA TRP A 130 -6.85 -1.95 -10.48
C TRP A 130 -8.07 -1.13 -10.07
N VAL A 131 -7.97 0.20 -10.10
CA VAL A 131 -9.11 1.10 -9.81
C VAL A 131 -10.23 0.90 -10.83
N MET A 132 -9.92 0.76 -12.12
CA MET A 132 -10.91 0.43 -13.15
C MET A 132 -11.67 -0.87 -12.82
N LEU A 133 -10.95 -1.94 -12.41
CA LEU A 133 -11.55 -3.19 -12.00
C LEU A 133 -12.44 -3.00 -10.77
N LEU A 134 -11.93 -2.36 -9.72
CA LEU A 134 -12.66 -2.18 -8.46
C LEU A 134 -13.91 -1.32 -8.61
N ARG A 135 -13.87 -0.26 -9.43
CA ARG A 135 -15.04 0.58 -9.74
C ARG A 135 -16.13 -0.14 -10.54
N SER A 136 -15.81 -1.27 -11.17
CA SER A 136 -16.78 -2.08 -11.92
C SER A 136 -17.51 -3.13 -11.08
N LEU A 137 -17.14 -3.31 -9.80
CA LEU A 137 -17.67 -4.36 -8.94
C LEU A 137 -19.07 -4.02 -8.43
N ASP A 138 -19.95 -5.00 -8.45
CA ASP A 138 -21.23 -4.95 -7.75
C ASP A 138 -21.10 -5.36 -6.26
N ASP A 139 -22.18 -5.20 -5.49
CA ASP A 139 -22.21 -5.49 -4.05
C ASP A 139 -21.82 -6.94 -3.73
N LYS A 140 -22.23 -7.90 -4.59
CA LYS A 140 -21.89 -9.32 -4.38
C LYS A 140 -20.42 -9.59 -4.64
N GLN A 141 -19.86 -8.95 -5.64
CA GLN A 141 -18.44 -9.06 -5.99
C GLN A 141 -17.56 -8.45 -4.89
N TRP A 142 -17.98 -7.34 -4.28
CA TRP A 142 -17.29 -6.76 -3.13
C TRP A 142 -17.22 -7.69 -1.92
N GLN A 143 -18.17 -8.61 -1.75
CA GLN A 143 -18.19 -9.61 -0.67
C GLN A 143 -17.37 -10.87 -1.01
N ARG A 144 -16.86 -11.03 -2.22
CA ARG A 144 -15.99 -12.16 -2.55
C ARG A 144 -14.74 -12.12 -1.71
N THR A 145 -14.20 -13.31 -1.43
CA THR A 145 -13.08 -13.50 -0.49
C THR A 145 -11.92 -14.23 -1.14
N PHE A 146 -10.73 -13.97 -0.63
CA PHE A 146 -9.61 -14.89 -0.66
C PHE A 146 -9.25 -15.31 0.77
N VAL A 147 -8.55 -16.43 0.93
CA VAL A 147 -8.10 -16.91 2.24
C VAL A 147 -6.60 -16.62 2.38
N HIS A 148 -6.27 -15.77 3.36
CA HIS A 148 -4.88 -15.53 3.73
C HIS A 148 -4.45 -16.63 4.73
N PRO A 149 -3.31 -17.33 4.53
CA PRO A 149 -2.89 -18.43 5.41
C PRO A 149 -2.82 -18.08 6.90
N GLU A 150 -2.44 -16.84 7.23
CA GLU A 150 -2.28 -16.39 8.62
C GLU A 150 -3.51 -15.63 9.15
N HIS A 151 -4.26 -14.95 8.28
CA HIS A 151 -5.33 -14.03 8.69
C HIS A 151 -6.73 -14.54 8.36
N GLY A 152 -6.82 -15.72 7.72
CA GLY A 152 -8.10 -16.31 7.33
C GLY A 152 -8.79 -15.56 6.18
N PRO A 153 -10.13 -15.64 6.08
CA PRO A 153 -10.88 -15.02 4.99
C PRO A 153 -10.79 -13.48 5.02
N VAL A 154 -10.55 -12.90 3.83
CA VAL A 154 -10.48 -11.45 3.61
C VAL A 154 -11.41 -11.12 2.45
N THR A 155 -12.42 -10.27 2.68
CA THR A 155 -13.28 -9.76 1.60
C THR A 155 -12.52 -8.74 0.75
N LEU A 156 -12.98 -8.51 -0.49
CA LEU A 156 -12.38 -7.48 -1.35
C LEU A 156 -12.50 -6.09 -0.72
N GLN A 157 -13.61 -5.78 -0.03
CA GLN A 157 -13.76 -4.53 0.73
C GLN A 157 -12.68 -4.38 1.80
N THR A 158 -12.50 -5.40 2.64
CA THR A 158 -11.45 -5.39 3.68
C THR A 158 -10.07 -5.27 3.07
N GLY A 159 -9.83 -5.97 1.96
CA GLY A 159 -8.58 -5.87 1.21
C GLY A 159 -8.31 -4.45 0.72
N LEU A 160 -9.32 -3.76 0.16
CA LEU A 160 -9.18 -2.38 -0.27
C LEU A 160 -8.83 -1.43 0.89
N VAL A 161 -9.54 -1.53 2.01
CA VAL A 161 -9.27 -0.68 3.20
C VAL A 161 -7.88 -0.96 3.77
N MET A 162 -7.41 -2.21 3.73
CA MET A 162 -6.04 -2.54 4.11
C MET A 162 -5.02 -1.88 3.17
N TYR A 163 -5.28 -1.86 1.85
CA TYR A 163 -4.38 -1.23 0.89
C TYR A 163 -4.47 0.29 0.84
N ASP A 164 -5.59 0.89 1.27
CA ASP A 164 -5.67 2.32 1.62
C ASP A 164 -4.69 2.64 2.77
N TRP A 165 -4.80 1.90 3.88
CA TRP A 165 -3.88 2.06 5.00
C TRP A 165 -2.42 1.83 4.58
N HIS A 166 -2.10 0.76 3.85
CA HIS A 166 -0.77 0.40 3.38
C HIS A 166 -0.16 1.50 2.51
N SER A 167 -0.95 2.07 1.61
CA SER A 167 -0.58 3.19 0.77
C SER A 167 -0.17 4.42 1.57
N ARG A 168 -1.03 4.84 2.51
CA ARG A 168 -0.76 5.97 3.40
C ARG A 168 0.43 5.71 4.31
N HIS A 169 0.58 4.48 4.79
CA HIS A 169 1.64 4.05 5.68
C HIS A 169 3.03 4.20 5.02
N HIS A 170 3.22 3.65 3.83
CA HIS A 170 4.50 3.74 3.15
C HIS A 170 4.81 5.13 2.59
N LEU A 171 3.80 5.86 2.12
CA LEU A 171 3.97 7.27 1.77
C LEU A 171 4.41 8.10 2.99
N ALA A 172 3.85 7.83 4.16
CA ALA A 172 4.21 8.52 5.40
C ALA A 172 5.63 8.19 5.87
N HIS A 173 6.17 6.97 5.63
CA HIS A 173 7.58 6.70 5.88
C HIS A 173 8.50 7.66 5.13
N ILE A 174 8.18 7.93 3.85
CA ILE A 174 8.96 8.82 3.00
C ILE A 174 8.81 10.27 3.46
N THR A 175 7.56 10.74 3.59
CA THR A 175 7.28 12.15 3.90
C THR A 175 7.71 12.55 5.32
N SER A 176 7.59 11.64 6.29
CA SER A 176 8.06 11.90 7.66
C SER A 176 9.57 12.00 7.75
N LEU A 177 10.31 11.14 7.03
CA LEU A 177 11.77 11.25 6.98
C LEU A 177 12.19 12.57 6.31
N ARG A 178 11.56 12.94 5.17
CA ARG A 178 11.83 14.21 4.49
C ARG A 178 11.62 15.40 5.43
N GLN A 179 10.48 15.42 6.15
CA GLN A 179 10.20 16.48 7.11
C GLN A 179 11.26 16.54 8.23
N ALA A 180 11.64 15.38 8.78
CA ALA A 180 12.65 15.29 9.84
C ALA A 180 14.05 15.74 9.39
N LYS A 181 14.38 15.57 8.09
CA LYS A 181 15.67 15.92 7.50
C LYS A 181 15.68 17.30 6.83
N GLY A 182 14.53 17.95 6.68
CA GLY A 182 14.41 19.24 5.98
C GLY A 182 14.64 19.13 4.46
N TRP A 183 14.24 18.04 3.84
CA TRP A 183 14.34 17.76 2.40
C TRP A 183 13.10 18.19 1.63
#